data_5a50aca87e68f46893780a977303aeb8
#
_entry.id   5a50aca87e68f46893780a977303aeb8
#
_cell.length_a   1.000
_cell.length_b   1.000
_cell.length_c   1.000
_cell.angle_alpha   90.00
_cell.angle_beta   90.00
_cell.angle_gamma   90.00
#
_symmetry.space_group_name_H-M   'P 1'
#
loop_
_entity.id
_entity.type
_entity.pdbx_description
1 polymer ?
#
loop_
_entity_poly.entity_id
_entity_poly.type
_entity_poly.pdbx_seq_one_letter_code
_entity_poly.pdbx_strand_id
1 'polypeptide(L)'
;MAAIKAVLFDLGGVLVEIAGEQHMLNLLDQRMTREELWRMWLHSAAVRAHETGRITSAQFAEDLIAEFDINISPDEFLSGFKGWLKAPFPGAQALLDDTSRHFITGILSNTSAVHWPIVESMNLHHRVHHVVTSHELGQIKPDRAYFEQALKIVGVQPQEAIFFDDNQINVDGALGCGIQAHHVYGAAQTRRTLCELGLLQP
;
A
#
# COMPACT_ATOMS: atom_id res chain seq x y z
N MET A 1 -8.43 -26.58 5.02
CA MET A 1 -7.68 -25.37 4.63
C MET A 1 -6.35 -25.41 5.37
N ALA A 2 -5.26 -24.93 4.77
CA ALA A 2 -3.99 -24.79 5.48
C ALA A 2 -4.13 -23.80 6.65
N ALA A 3 -3.39 -24.01 7.73
CA ALA A 3 -3.38 -23.06 8.83
C ALA A 3 -2.65 -21.78 8.40
N ILE A 4 -3.20 -20.60 8.73
CA ILE A 4 -2.55 -19.31 8.48
C ILE A 4 -1.27 -19.23 9.34
N LYS A 5 -0.17 -18.89 8.68
CA LYS A 5 1.14 -18.65 9.31
C LYS A 5 1.58 -17.19 9.21
N ALA A 6 1.15 -16.48 8.16
CA ALA A 6 1.51 -15.11 7.93
C ALA A 6 0.30 -14.20 7.77
N VAL A 7 0.35 -13.01 8.39
CA VAL A 7 -0.60 -11.93 8.23
C VAL A 7 0.10 -10.74 7.59
N LEU A 8 -0.38 -10.35 6.42
CA LEU A 8 0.23 -9.34 5.57
C LEU A 8 -0.70 -8.14 5.45
N PHE A 9 -0.17 -6.95 5.57
CA PHE A 9 -0.92 -5.71 5.58
C PHE A 9 -0.45 -4.80 4.44
N ASP A 10 -1.36 -4.17 3.74
CA ASP A 10 -1.01 -2.93 3.05
C ASP A 10 -0.69 -1.83 4.07
N LEU A 11 -0.04 -0.80 3.61
CA LEU A 11 0.33 0.35 4.44
C LEU A 11 -0.73 1.44 4.37
N GLY A 12 -0.91 2.01 3.18
CA GLY A 12 -1.84 3.09 2.94
C GLY A 12 -3.29 2.63 2.96
N GLY A 13 -4.19 3.39 3.58
CA GLY A 13 -5.60 2.97 3.72
C GLY A 13 -5.83 1.83 4.70
N VAL A 14 -4.80 1.10 5.15
CA VAL A 14 -4.90 0.01 6.14
C VAL A 14 -4.21 0.38 7.46
N LEU A 15 -2.95 0.77 7.43
CA LEU A 15 -2.17 1.13 8.62
C LEU A 15 -1.96 2.63 8.75
N VAL A 16 -1.92 3.36 7.63
CA VAL A 16 -1.64 4.80 7.54
C VAL A 16 -2.74 5.48 6.73
N GLU A 17 -3.22 6.61 7.22
CA GLU A 17 -4.20 7.42 6.52
C GLU A 17 -3.57 8.13 5.31
N ILE A 18 -4.28 8.11 4.16
CA ILE A 18 -3.86 8.75 2.91
C ILE A 18 -4.86 9.83 2.51
N ALA A 19 -4.34 10.99 2.10
CA ALA A 19 -5.14 12.11 1.58
C ALA A 19 -4.77 12.51 0.13
N GLY A 20 -4.10 11.62 -0.60
CA GLY A 20 -3.60 11.92 -1.95
C GLY A 20 -4.70 12.17 -2.98
N GLU A 21 -5.79 11.43 -2.88
CA GLU A 21 -6.92 11.54 -3.78
C GLU A 21 -7.52 12.96 -3.81
N GLN A 22 -7.86 13.51 -2.64
CA GLN A 22 -8.43 14.85 -2.57
C GLN A 22 -7.43 15.91 -3.06
N HIS A 23 -6.15 15.72 -2.78
CA HIS A 23 -5.10 16.61 -3.28
C HIS A 23 -5.05 16.61 -4.81
N MET A 24 -5.05 15.43 -5.44
CA MET A 24 -5.06 15.31 -6.90
C MET A 24 -6.32 15.92 -7.53
N LEU A 25 -7.51 15.65 -6.97
CA LEU A 25 -8.75 16.22 -7.45
C LEU A 25 -8.72 17.77 -7.40
N ASN A 26 -8.12 18.33 -6.35
CA ASN A 26 -7.94 19.78 -6.25
C ASN A 26 -6.96 20.32 -7.32
N LEU A 27 -5.84 19.64 -7.58
CA LEU A 27 -4.91 20.02 -8.64
C LEU A 27 -5.52 19.94 -10.04
N LEU A 28 -6.51 19.09 -10.20
CA LEU A 28 -7.26 18.91 -11.44
C LEU A 28 -8.52 19.80 -11.53
N ASP A 29 -8.66 20.78 -10.64
CA ASP A 29 -9.83 21.67 -10.60
C ASP A 29 -11.18 20.94 -10.60
N GLN A 30 -11.22 19.75 -9.99
CA GLN A 30 -12.39 18.85 -9.97
C GLN A 30 -12.87 18.45 -11.38
N ARG A 31 -11.99 18.46 -12.40
CA ARG A 31 -12.34 18.15 -13.81
C ARG A 31 -12.70 16.68 -14.03
N MET A 32 -12.46 15.83 -13.06
CA MET A 32 -12.78 14.39 -13.14
C MET A 32 -13.34 13.86 -11.82
N THR A 33 -14.01 12.74 -11.92
CA THR A 33 -14.51 11.99 -10.76
C THR A 33 -13.37 11.24 -10.06
N ARG A 34 -13.63 10.81 -8.83
CA ARG A 34 -12.73 9.92 -8.08
C ARG A 34 -12.39 8.64 -8.87
N GLU A 35 -13.38 8.03 -9.48
CA GLU A 35 -13.21 6.77 -10.24
C GLU A 35 -12.36 6.97 -11.50
N GLU A 36 -12.53 8.09 -12.19
CA GLU A 36 -11.70 8.45 -13.34
C GLU A 36 -10.26 8.71 -12.92
N LEU A 37 -10.04 9.45 -11.82
CA LEU A 37 -8.71 9.68 -11.26
C LEU A 37 -8.00 8.36 -10.92
N TRP A 38 -8.67 7.46 -10.20
CA TRP A 38 -8.09 6.18 -9.85
C TRP A 38 -7.78 5.31 -11.06
N ARG A 39 -8.65 5.33 -12.08
CA ARG A 39 -8.39 4.61 -13.32
C ARG A 39 -7.16 5.16 -14.05
N MET A 40 -7.04 6.48 -14.15
CA MET A 40 -5.86 7.11 -14.75
C MET A 40 -4.60 6.80 -13.92
N TRP A 41 -4.66 6.92 -12.60
CA TRP A 41 -3.54 6.62 -11.70
C TRP A 41 -3.02 5.19 -11.89
N LEU A 42 -3.90 4.20 -11.90
CA LEU A 42 -3.55 2.79 -12.06
C LEU A 42 -2.92 2.47 -13.42
N HIS A 43 -3.27 3.24 -14.44
CA HIS A 43 -2.75 3.04 -15.81
C HIS A 43 -1.60 3.99 -16.15
N SER A 44 -1.26 4.93 -15.27
CA SER A 44 -0.17 5.88 -15.48
C SER A 44 1.18 5.17 -15.58
N ALA A 45 1.88 5.42 -16.69
CA ALA A 45 3.23 4.92 -16.88
C ALA A 45 4.22 5.59 -15.91
N ALA A 46 4.02 6.88 -15.61
CA ALA A 46 4.82 7.64 -14.67
C ALA A 46 4.68 7.09 -13.23
N VAL A 47 3.45 6.85 -12.77
CA VAL A 47 3.19 6.23 -11.45
C VAL A 47 3.87 4.88 -11.35
N ARG A 48 3.65 3.99 -12.33
CA ARG A 48 4.22 2.66 -12.33
C ARG A 48 5.76 2.69 -12.33
N ALA A 49 6.37 3.56 -13.14
CA ALA A 49 7.82 3.68 -13.20
C ALA A 49 8.41 4.21 -11.88
N HIS A 50 7.75 5.17 -11.24
CA HIS A 50 8.18 5.73 -9.96
C HIS A 50 8.00 4.73 -8.80
N GLU A 51 6.85 4.10 -8.69
CA GLU A 51 6.57 3.11 -7.65
C GLU A 51 7.37 1.80 -7.80
N THR A 52 7.95 1.56 -8.98
CA THR A 52 8.91 0.46 -9.19
C THR A 52 10.37 0.91 -9.15
N GLY A 53 10.65 2.17 -8.76
CA GLY A 53 12.00 2.70 -8.61
C GLY A 53 12.77 2.91 -9.93
N ARG A 54 12.10 2.91 -11.08
CA ARG A 54 12.72 3.02 -12.42
C ARG A 54 13.06 4.45 -12.82
N ILE A 55 12.36 5.43 -12.25
CA ILE A 55 12.59 6.86 -12.50
C ILE A 55 12.77 7.60 -11.18
N THR A 56 13.45 8.74 -11.25
CA THR A 56 13.59 9.63 -10.10
C THR A 56 12.29 10.34 -9.78
N SER A 57 12.19 10.87 -8.56
CA SER A 57 11.01 11.64 -8.15
C SER A 57 10.83 12.93 -8.96
N ALA A 58 11.94 13.55 -9.40
CA ALA A 58 11.88 14.72 -10.29
C ALA A 58 11.27 14.35 -11.65
N GLN A 59 11.74 13.26 -12.27
CA GLN A 59 11.19 12.77 -13.53
C GLN A 59 9.72 12.36 -13.38
N PHE A 60 9.37 11.71 -12.27
CA PHE A 60 7.98 11.36 -11.97
C PHE A 60 7.07 12.60 -11.93
N ALA A 61 7.51 13.67 -11.26
CA ALA A 61 6.71 14.89 -11.18
C ALA A 61 6.52 15.54 -12.56
N GLU A 62 7.58 15.62 -13.37
CA GLU A 62 7.50 16.14 -14.74
C GLU A 62 6.55 15.32 -15.61
N ASP A 63 6.73 14.00 -15.62
CA ASP A 63 5.93 13.08 -16.43
C ASP A 63 4.44 13.10 -16.01
N LEU A 64 4.18 13.09 -14.68
CA LEU A 64 2.81 13.08 -14.17
C LEU A 64 2.07 14.40 -14.43
N ILE A 65 2.75 15.53 -14.24
CA ILE A 65 2.21 16.85 -14.54
C ILE A 65 1.80 16.93 -16.01
N ALA A 66 2.66 16.43 -16.91
CA ALA A 66 2.36 16.39 -18.34
C ALA A 66 1.20 15.42 -18.66
N GLU A 67 1.21 14.22 -18.06
CA GLU A 67 0.18 13.19 -18.30
C GLU A 67 -1.21 13.63 -17.85
N PHE A 68 -1.30 14.34 -16.72
CA PHE A 68 -2.58 14.78 -16.14
C PHE A 68 -2.94 16.22 -16.49
N ASP A 69 -2.13 16.92 -17.28
CA ASP A 69 -2.33 18.32 -17.65
C ASP A 69 -2.53 19.23 -16.42
N ILE A 70 -1.58 19.14 -15.47
CA ILE A 70 -1.59 19.91 -14.22
C ILE A 70 -0.75 21.17 -14.38
N ASN A 71 -1.26 22.31 -13.96
CA ASN A 71 -0.58 23.60 -14.11
C ASN A 71 0.12 24.04 -12.82
N ILE A 72 1.15 23.28 -12.40
CA ILE A 72 2.04 23.64 -11.28
C ILE A 72 3.49 23.21 -11.62
N SER A 73 4.45 23.69 -10.85
CA SER A 73 5.84 23.25 -11.00
C SER A 73 6.07 21.84 -10.44
N PRO A 74 7.08 21.08 -10.93
CA PRO A 74 7.47 19.79 -10.38
C PRO A 74 7.80 19.85 -8.87
N ASP A 75 8.45 20.91 -8.41
CA ASP A 75 8.79 21.08 -6.99
C ASP A 75 7.55 21.31 -6.13
N GLU A 76 6.59 22.07 -6.61
CA GLU A 76 5.31 22.29 -5.94
C GLU A 76 4.51 20.99 -5.86
N PHE A 77 4.45 20.22 -6.96
CA PHE A 77 3.83 18.90 -6.97
C PHE A 77 4.46 17.97 -5.93
N LEU A 78 5.79 17.84 -5.93
CA LEU A 78 6.50 16.96 -5.00
C LEU A 78 6.32 17.38 -3.53
N SER A 79 6.26 18.70 -3.28
CA SER A 79 5.95 19.22 -1.95
C SER A 79 4.57 18.77 -1.46
N GLY A 80 3.56 18.87 -2.32
CA GLY A 80 2.21 18.39 -2.04
C GLY A 80 2.14 16.87 -1.92
N PHE A 81 2.80 16.15 -2.83
CA PHE A 81 2.85 14.69 -2.86
C PHE A 81 3.40 14.09 -1.56
N LYS A 82 4.45 14.66 -0.99
CA LYS A 82 4.97 14.26 0.34
C LYS A 82 3.91 14.31 1.44
N GLY A 83 3.00 15.27 1.35
CA GLY A 83 1.92 15.46 2.33
C GLY A 83 0.74 14.48 2.20
N TRP A 84 0.78 13.52 1.27
CA TRP A 84 -0.32 12.56 1.09
C TRP A 84 -0.42 11.56 2.23
N LEU A 85 0.70 11.12 2.76
CA LEU A 85 0.72 10.28 3.95
C LEU A 85 0.46 11.14 5.19
N LYS A 86 -0.53 10.73 5.99
CA LYS A 86 -0.91 11.40 7.22
C LYS A 86 -0.31 10.68 8.43
N ALA A 87 -1.11 10.31 9.38
CA ALA A 87 -0.70 9.58 10.57
C ALA A 87 -1.07 8.10 10.47
N PRO A 88 -0.45 7.22 11.26
CA PRO A 88 -0.98 5.88 11.47
C PRO A 88 -2.43 5.94 11.96
N PHE A 89 -3.29 5.06 11.46
CA PHE A 89 -4.63 4.92 11.99
C PHE A 89 -4.62 4.60 13.48
N PRO A 90 -5.57 5.13 14.26
CA PRO A 90 -5.72 4.72 15.67
C PRO A 90 -5.76 3.20 15.81
N GLY A 91 -4.93 2.66 16.66
CA GLY A 91 -4.82 1.21 16.90
C GLY A 91 -3.90 0.45 15.93
N ALA A 92 -3.32 1.06 14.90
CA ALA A 92 -2.43 0.38 13.94
C ALA A 92 -1.22 -0.27 14.63
N GLN A 93 -0.56 0.44 15.55
CA GLN A 93 0.58 -0.11 16.29
C GLN A 93 0.17 -1.32 17.15
N ALA A 94 -0.93 -1.20 17.90
CA ALA A 94 -1.44 -2.30 18.72
C ALA A 94 -1.86 -3.51 17.86
N LEU A 95 -2.45 -3.28 16.69
CA LEU A 95 -2.78 -4.33 15.74
C LEU A 95 -1.52 -5.12 15.31
N LEU A 96 -0.46 -4.41 14.93
CA LEU A 96 0.80 -5.03 14.51
C LEU A 96 1.46 -5.78 15.69
N ASP A 97 1.53 -5.17 16.87
CA ASP A 97 2.13 -5.79 18.07
C ASP A 97 1.37 -7.06 18.48
N ASP A 98 0.05 -7.05 18.44
CA ASP A 98 -0.77 -8.23 18.80
C ASP A 98 -0.63 -9.34 17.75
N THR A 99 -0.67 -8.98 16.47
CA THR A 99 -0.59 -9.96 15.38
C THR A 99 0.80 -10.61 15.33
N SER A 100 1.87 -9.84 15.53
CA SER A 100 3.24 -10.34 15.47
C SER A 100 3.61 -11.33 16.58
N ARG A 101 2.82 -11.40 17.67
CA ARG A 101 3.00 -12.41 18.72
C ARG A 101 2.58 -13.82 18.30
N HIS A 102 1.72 -13.92 17.29
CA HIS A 102 1.08 -15.18 16.91
C HIS A 102 1.40 -15.61 15.48
N PHE A 103 1.78 -14.68 14.62
CA PHE A 103 1.99 -14.88 13.19
C PHE A 103 3.27 -14.22 12.71
N ILE A 104 3.80 -14.70 11.59
CA ILE A 104 4.74 -13.92 10.78
C ILE A 104 3.96 -12.73 10.23
N THR A 105 4.48 -11.52 10.41
CA THR A 105 3.80 -10.31 9.92
C THR A 105 4.63 -9.61 8.85
N GLY A 106 3.96 -9.01 7.88
CA GLY A 106 4.60 -8.23 6.83
C GLY A 106 3.79 -7.02 6.38
N ILE A 107 4.50 -5.95 5.99
CA ILE A 107 3.94 -4.83 5.26
C ILE A 107 4.25 -5.04 3.77
N LEU A 108 3.21 -5.00 2.92
CA LEU A 108 3.29 -5.10 1.47
C LEU A 108 2.74 -3.82 0.85
N SER A 109 3.61 -2.93 0.39
CA SER A 109 3.21 -1.58 -0.01
C SER A 109 3.66 -1.18 -1.41
N ASN A 110 2.74 -0.63 -2.19
CA ASN A 110 3.07 0.21 -3.33
C ASN A 110 3.47 1.58 -2.78
N THR A 111 4.75 1.92 -2.88
CA THR A 111 5.31 3.15 -2.32
C THR A 111 6.52 3.60 -3.12
N SER A 112 7.09 4.72 -2.75
CA SER A 112 8.20 5.33 -3.47
C SER A 112 9.28 5.84 -2.51
N ALA A 113 10.45 6.16 -3.07
CA ALA A 113 11.55 6.78 -2.35
C ALA A 113 11.19 8.15 -1.70
N VAL A 114 10.13 8.82 -2.18
CA VAL A 114 9.62 10.06 -1.56
C VAL A 114 8.88 9.78 -0.26
N HIS A 115 8.03 8.76 -0.25
CA HIS A 115 7.16 8.45 0.88
C HIS A 115 7.84 7.56 1.92
N TRP A 116 8.79 6.71 1.52
CA TRP A 116 9.38 5.73 2.43
C TRP A 116 10.04 6.35 3.67
N PRO A 117 10.84 7.43 3.59
CA PRO A 117 11.39 8.09 4.80
C PRO A 117 10.32 8.61 5.76
N ILE A 118 9.15 9.01 5.24
CA ILE A 118 8.01 9.45 6.06
C ILE A 118 7.43 8.24 6.81
N VAL A 119 7.26 7.12 6.12
CA VAL A 119 6.80 5.86 6.73
C VAL A 119 7.77 5.38 7.82
N GLU A 120 9.07 5.45 7.58
CA GLU A 120 10.09 5.07 8.57
C GLU A 120 9.97 5.89 9.85
N SER A 121 9.67 7.19 9.74
CA SER A 121 9.47 8.07 10.90
C SER A 121 8.27 7.66 11.77
N MET A 122 7.31 6.91 11.23
CA MET A 122 6.15 6.39 11.95
C MET A 122 6.45 5.12 12.78
N ASN A 123 7.62 4.50 12.58
CA ASN A 123 8.09 3.31 13.31
C ASN A 123 7.17 2.08 13.21
N LEU A 124 6.32 1.98 12.17
CA LEU A 124 5.47 0.79 11.95
C LEU A 124 6.28 -0.39 11.43
N HIS A 125 7.29 -0.13 10.60
CA HIS A 125 8.15 -1.12 9.98
C HIS A 125 8.96 -1.95 10.99
N HIS A 126 9.25 -1.42 12.18
CA HIS A 126 9.90 -2.15 13.27
C HIS A 126 8.97 -3.10 14.04
N ARG A 127 7.65 -3.07 13.77
CA ARG A 127 6.64 -3.88 14.45
C ARG A 127 6.22 -5.11 13.66
N VAL A 128 6.84 -5.33 12.50
CA VAL A 128 6.59 -6.48 11.63
C VAL A 128 7.89 -7.23 11.35
N HIS A 129 7.79 -8.48 10.93
CA HIS A 129 8.94 -9.31 10.60
C HIS A 129 9.51 -9.00 9.22
N HIS A 130 8.65 -8.58 8.28
CA HIS A 130 9.04 -8.32 6.90
C HIS A 130 8.43 -7.02 6.39
N VAL A 131 9.18 -6.34 5.53
CA VAL A 131 8.70 -5.18 4.77
C VAL A 131 9.05 -5.42 3.31
N VAL A 132 8.06 -5.30 2.44
CA VAL A 132 8.22 -5.46 0.99
C VAL A 132 7.65 -4.22 0.33
N THR A 133 8.53 -3.37 -0.16
CA THR A 133 8.19 -2.11 -0.83
C THR A 133 8.36 -2.25 -2.34
N SER A 134 7.44 -1.72 -3.11
CA SER A 134 7.46 -1.83 -4.57
C SER A 134 8.69 -1.21 -5.21
N HIS A 135 9.14 -0.06 -4.70
CA HIS A 135 10.27 0.68 -5.27
C HIS A 135 11.62 -0.02 -5.06
N GLU A 136 11.77 -0.82 -4.00
CA GLU A 136 12.96 -1.65 -3.78
C GLU A 136 12.87 -2.99 -4.51
N LEU A 137 11.65 -3.58 -4.54
CA LEU A 137 11.41 -4.86 -5.20
C LEU A 137 11.44 -4.75 -6.74
N GLY A 138 11.18 -3.57 -7.30
CA GLY A 138 11.02 -3.36 -8.74
C GLY A 138 9.73 -3.96 -9.32
N GLN A 139 8.80 -4.36 -8.48
CA GLN A 139 7.50 -4.94 -8.79
C GLN A 139 6.41 -4.21 -8.01
N ILE A 140 5.16 -4.28 -8.49
CA ILE A 140 4.03 -3.52 -7.92
C ILE A 140 2.80 -4.41 -7.78
N LYS A 141 1.98 -4.21 -6.74
CA LYS A 141 0.63 -4.77 -6.68
C LYS A 141 -0.23 -4.11 -7.79
N PRO A 142 -1.12 -4.83 -8.45
CA PRO A 142 -1.58 -6.19 -8.21
C PRO A 142 -0.83 -7.27 -9.02
N ASP A 143 0.34 -6.98 -9.56
CA ASP A 143 1.07 -7.93 -10.40
C ASP A 143 1.36 -9.24 -9.64
N ARG A 144 1.13 -10.38 -10.28
CA ARG A 144 1.45 -11.70 -9.74
C ARG A 144 2.91 -11.80 -9.26
N ALA A 145 3.85 -11.24 -10.03
CA ALA A 145 5.27 -11.26 -9.70
C ALA A 145 5.59 -10.59 -8.36
N TYR A 146 4.86 -9.53 -7.99
CA TYR A 146 5.00 -8.88 -6.69
C TYR A 146 4.65 -9.86 -5.55
N PHE A 147 3.46 -10.48 -5.61
CA PHE A 147 3.00 -11.41 -4.57
C PHE A 147 3.87 -12.66 -4.47
N GLU A 148 4.30 -13.23 -5.61
CA GLU A 148 5.20 -14.39 -5.61
C GLU A 148 6.55 -14.08 -4.96
N GLN A 149 7.12 -12.89 -5.20
CA GLN A 149 8.36 -12.46 -4.56
C GLN A 149 8.15 -12.14 -3.06
N ALA A 150 7.05 -11.47 -2.72
CA ALA A 150 6.70 -11.17 -1.33
C ALA A 150 6.57 -12.47 -0.51
N LEU A 151 5.87 -13.48 -1.03
CA LEU A 151 5.75 -14.78 -0.36
C LEU A 151 7.09 -15.49 -0.16
N LYS A 152 8.01 -15.39 -1.12
CA LYS A 152 9.38 -15.93 -0.98
C LYS A 152 10.15 -15.23 0.13
N ILE A 153 10.03 -13.90 0.23
CA ILE A 153 10.67 -13.09 1.28
C ILE A 153 10.10 -13.46 2.65
N VAL A 154 8.78 -13.60 2.74
CA VAL A 154 8.08 -13.97 3.99
C VAL A 154 8.31 -15.45 4.36
N GLY A 155 8.60 -16.31 3.38
CA GLY A 155 8.92 -17.72 3.61
C GLY A 155 7.69 -18.61 3.82
N VAL A 156 6.55 -18.28 3.22
CA VAL A 156 5.29 -19.05 3.35
C VAL A 156 4.69 -19.41 1.99
N GLN A 157 3.83 -20.45 1.99
CA GLN A 157 3.04 -20.78 0.82
C GLN A 157 1.82 -19.85 0.71
N PRO A 158 1.26 -19.62 -0.50
CA PRO A 158 0.12 -18.73 -0.68
C PRO A 158 -1.05 -19.02 0.26
N GLN A 159 -1.39 -20.31 0.45
CA GLN A 159 -2.52 -20.75 1.29
C GLN A 159 -2.27 -20.59 2.81
N GLU A 160 -1.03 -20.27 3.20
CA GLU A 160 -0.61 -20.02 4.58
C GLU A 160 -0.59 -18.52 4.91
N ALA A 161 -0.88 -17.66 3.93
CA ALA A 161 -0.88 -16.21 4.07
C ALA A 161 -2.30 -15.63 3.97
N ILE A 162 -2.55 -14.60 4.76
CA ILE A 162 -3.72 -13.73 4.64
C ILE A 162 -3.26 -12.28 4.44
N PHE A 163 -3.90 -11.57 3.52
CA PHE A 163 -3.54 -10.21 3.12
C PHE A 163 -4.72 -9.25 3.28
N PHE A 164 -4.44 -8.03 3.75
CA PHE A 164 -5.42 -6.96 3.97
C PHE A 164 -5.00 -5.73 3.18
N ASP A 165 -5.90 -5.22 2.32
CA ASP A 165 -5.64 -4.07 1.44
C ASP A 165 -6.95 -3.27 1.26
N ASP A 166 -6.84 -1.96 1.08
CA ASP A 166 -7.99 -1.07 0.85
C ASP A 166 -8.34 -0.91 -0.62
N ASN A 167 -7.53 -1.49 -1.51
CA ASN A 167 -7.77 -1.50 -2.94
C ASN A 167 -8.22 -2.89 -3.42
N GLN A 168 -9.47 -2.99 -3.90
CA GLN A 168 -10.04 -4.25 -4.38
C GLN A 168 -9.20 -4.92 -5.47
N ILE A 169 -8.54 -4.13 -6.33
CA ILE A 169 -7.68 -4.66 -7.40
C ILE A 169 -6.48 -5.43 -6.82
N ASN A 170 -5.90 -4.95 -5.73
CA ASN A 170 -4.81 -5.63 -5.03
C ASN A 170 -5.30 -6.90 -4.33
N VAL A 171 -6.48 -6.83 -3.72
CA VAL A 171 -7.15 -8.00 -3.12
C VAL A 171 -7.37 -9.09 -4.17
N ASP A 172 -7.93 -8.72 -5.33
CA ASP A 172 -8.17 -9.66 -6.44
C ASP A 172 -6.85 -10.25 -6.98
N GLY A 173 -5.80 -9.44 -7.08
CA GLY A 173 -4.45 -9.90 -7.45
C GLY A 173 -3.89 -10.93 -6.48
N ALA A 174 -4.03 -10.70 -5.17
CA ALA A 174 -3.59 -11.63 -4.12
C ALA A 174 -4.41 -12.94 -4.16
N LEU A 175 -5.73 -12.86 -4.29
CA LEU A 175 -6.62 -14.01 -4.47
C LEU A 175 -6.22 -14.84 -5.69
N GLY A 176 -5.90 -14.18 -6.81
CA GLY A 176 -5.41 -14.81 -8.03
C GLY A 176 -4.06 -15.54 -7.87
N CYS A 177 -3.31 -15.24 -6.80
CA CYS A 177 -2.10 -15.95 -6.42
C CYS A 177 -2.33 -17.06 -5.38
N GLY A 178 -3.58 -17.27 -4.92
CA GLY A 178 -3.93 -18.27 -3.91
C GLY A 178 -3.72 -17.80 -2.47
N ILE A 179 -3.47 -16.51 -2.24
CA ILE A 179 -3.42 -15.89 -0.91
C ILE A 179 -4.87 -15.63 -0.48
N GLN A 180 -5.21 -15.85 0.80
CA GLN A 180 -6.47 -15.32 1.34
C GLN A 180 -6.36 -13.80 1.41
N ALA A 181 -7.36 -13.07 0.92
CA ALA A 181 -7.27 -11.61 0.93
C ALA A 181 -8.61 -10.96 1.24
N HIS A 182 -8.56 -9.84 1.95
CA HIS A 182 -9.73 -9.11 2.42
C HIS A 182 -9.60 -7.62 2.12
N HIS A 183 -10.67 -7.07 1.54
CA HIS A 183 -10.81 -5.63 1.36
C HIS A 183 -11.22 -4.99 2.68
N VAL A 184 -10.38 -4.10 3.20
CA VAL A 184 -10.58 -3.42 4.50
C VAL A 184 -10.16 -1.96 4.41
N TYR A 185 -10.66 -1.13 5.30
CA TYR A 185 -10.20 0.25 5.46
C TYR A 185 -9.89 0.56 6.93
N GLY A 186 -8.62 0.91 7.19
CA GLY A 186 -8.11 1.27 8.51
C GLY A 186 -7.90 0.09 9.46
N ALA A 187 -7.07 0.32 10.47
CA ALA A 187 -6.64 -0.69 11.43
C ALA A 187 -7.81 -1.31 12.24
N ALA A 188 -8.86 -0.52 12.53
CA ALA A 188 -10.01 -1.00 13.30
C ALA A 188 -10.83 -2.06 12.53
N GLN A 189 -11.05 -1.87 11.22
CA GLN A 189 -11.74 -2.87 10.41
C GLN A 189 -10.87 -4.11 10.23
N THR A 190 -9.57 -3.94 9.99
CA THR A 190 -8.61 -5.04 9.88
C THR A 190 -8.62 -5.92 11.14
N ARG A 191 -8.58 -5.30 12.34
CA ARG A 191 -8.68 -6.02 13.61
C ARG A 191 -9.98 -6.81 13.71
N ARG A 192 -11.12 -6.17 13.42
CA ARG A 192 -12.42 -6.87 13.45
C ARG A 192 -12.42 -8.10 12.55
N THR A 193 -11.95 -7.96 11.32
CA THR A 193 -11.89 -9.09 10.37
C THR A 193 -10.98 -10.21 10.90
N LEU A 194 -9.83 -9.89 11.49
CA LEU A 194 -8.96 -10.90 12.12
C LEU A 194 -9.64 -11.63 13.29
N CYS A 195 -10.42 -10.90 14.11
CA CYS A 195 -11.20 -11.52 15.21
C CYS A 195 -12.32 -12.40 14.67
N GLU A 196 -13.07 -11.96 13.66
CA GLU A 196 -14.15 -12.73 13.02
C GLU A 196 -13.62 -14.02 12.38
N LEU A 197 -12.41 -14.01 11.89
CA LEU A 197 -11.71 -15.18 11.35
C LEU A 197 -11.09 -16.08 12.45
N GLY A 198 -11.17 -15.68 13.72
CA GLY A 198 -10.59 -16.41 14.86
C GLY A 198 -9.06 -16.34 14.91
N LEU A 199 -8.44 -15.39 14.20
CA LEU A 199 -6.98 -15.21 14.16
C LEU A 199 -6.48 -14.30 15.30
N LEU A 200 -7.31 -13.40 15.80
CA LEU A 200 -7.03 -12.61 17.01
C LEU A 200 -8.20 -12.72 18.00
N GLN A 201 -7.91 -12.41 19.26
CA GLN A 201 -8.92 -12.23 20.28
C GLN A 201 -9.48 -10.79 20.22
N PRO A 202 -10.77 -10.58 20.57
CA PRO A 202 -11.41 -9.26 20.64
C PRO A 202 -10.69 -8.27 21.57
#